data_79908d0b0a6a0fe55524ab4afb4d91ab
#
_entry.id   79908d0b0a6a0fe55524ab4afb4d91ab
#
_cell.length_a   1.000
_cell.length_b   1.000
_cell.length_c   1.000
_cell.angle_alpha   90.00
_cell.angle_beta   90.00
_cell.angle_gamma   90.00
#
_symmetry.space_group_name_H-M   'P 1'
#
loop_
_entity.id
_entity.type
_entity.pdbx_description
1 polymer ?
#
loop_
_entity_poly.entity_id
_entity_poly.type
_entity_poly.pdbx_seq_one_letter_code
_entity_poly.pdbx_strand_id
1 'polypeptide(L)'
;MTAGMRNSSRAARSALILVAAGVLAVGCGSGSGSSGASGGSSSGTGTAASQVPTANLPVLKSIGKGEGTLNLIAWEGYLQPEWVNPFEKQTGCQVHATYAGTSDQMVALMKNGGGGQYDMVSSSGDADLRIIYAGDARPVNINLIPSWKQFFPAFQSPAFNTVDGVHYGVSLQWGPNVLMYNKKDFPAPPTSWSIIYNPKYKGQVTVPDNPIQIADAALYLKTHNPSLKITDPYELTQNQFQASVKLLASQRPLIKKYWDLASQEISEFKNGDATVGAGWPYQVSALKGVKFPIGAVVPAEGATGWADTWMLAAKAPHPNCAYMWMRYISTPKVQAEQAVDYGETPDNKLACPFMNQIQQGSCEEFHANAPLSYFKSISLWKTPVATCDNGQPDCVPYSQWQQAWTTQVTQ
;
A
#
# COMPACT_ATOMS: atom_id res chain seq x y z
N MET A 1 3.06 -27.77 45.04
CA MET A 1 2.13 -26.63 45.16
C MET A 1 1.61 -26.33 43.77
N THR A 2 0.40 -26.75 43.51
CA THR A 2 -0.30 -26.70 42.24
C THR A 2 -1.09 -25.39 42.17
N ALA A 3 -0.86 -24.56 41.11
CA ALA A 3 -1.68 -23.41 40.83
C ALA A 3 -2.43 -23.64 39.49
N GLY A 4 -3.75 -23.61 39.60
CA GLY A 4 -4.66 -24.02 38.52
C GLY A 4 -4.86 -22.92 37.45
N MET A 5 -4.96 -23.39 36.25
CA MET A 5 -5.42 -22.63 35.08
C MET A 5 -6.94 -22.44 35.14
N ARG A 6 -7.39 -21.19 35.06
CA ARG A 6 -8.82 -20.89 34.85
C ARG A 6 -9.04 -20.57 33.35
N ASN A 7 -9.70 -21.50 32.67
CA ASN A 7 -10.33 -21.32 31.37
C ASN A 7 -11.54 -20.40 31.51
N SER A 8 -11.63 -19.31 30.75
CA SER A 8 -12.86 -18.58 30.55
C SER A 8 -13.24 -18.62 29.07
N SER A 9 -14.15 -19.53 28.75
CA SER A 9 -14.86 -19.57 27.46
C SER A 9 -15.89 -18.45 27.41
N ARG A 10 -15.77 -17.53 26.46
CA ARG A 10 -16.84 -16.59 26.10
C ARG A 10 -17.50 -17.04 24.79
N ALA A 11 -18.77 -17.39 24.92
CA ALA A 11 -19.66 -17.74 23.83
C ALA A 11 -20.02 -16.49 23.00
N ALA A 12 -19.82 -16.58 21.68
CA ALA A 12 -20.30 -15.58 20.71
C ALA A 12 -21.81 -15.78 20.48
N ARG A 13 -22.59 -14.73 20.68
CA ARG A 13 -24.01 -14.66 20.28
C ARG A 13 -24.10 -13.97 18.93
N SER A 14 -24.47 -14.72 17.90
CA SER A 14 -24.81 -14.20 16.56
C SER A 14 -26.19 -13.53 16.60
N ALA A 15 -26.27 -12.26 16.21
CA ALA A 15 -27.51 -11.56 15.94
C ALA A 15 -27.75 -11.51 14.42
N LEU A 16 -28.79 -12.20 13.95
CA LEU A 16 -29.31 -12.05 12.59
C LEU A 16 -30.09 -10.74 12.48
N ILE A 17 -29.73 -9.90 11.50
CA ILE A 17 -30.56 -8.76 11.10
C ILE A 17 -31.10 -9.05 9.71
N LEU A 18 -32.42 -9.19 9.62
CA LEU A 18 -33.18 -9.21 8.36
C LEU A 18 -33.28 -7.79 7.80
N VAL A 19 -32.87 -7.59 6.53
CA VAL A 19 -33.12 -6.36 5.80
C VAL A 19 -34.20 -6.62 4.75
N ALA A 20 -35.32 -5.91 4.88
CA ALA A 20 -36.43 -5.91 3.94
C ALA A 20 -36.10 -5.05 2.72
N ALA A 21 -36.32 -5.60 1.54
CA ALA A 21 -36.18 -4.91 0.27
C ALA A 21 -37.46 -4.07 -0.02
N GLY A 22 -37.27 -2.75 -0.21
CA GLY A 22 -38.27 -1.83 -0.74
C GLY A 22 -37.95 -1.46 -2.18
N VAL A 23 -38.80 -1.86 -3.11
CA VAL A 23 -38.77 -1.46 -4.52
C VAL A 23 -39.55 -0.16 -4.68
N LEU A 24 -38.95 0.88 -5.24
CA LEU A 24 -39.66 2.06 -5.75
C LEU A 24 -39.18 2.35 -7.18
N ALA A 25 -40.12 2.21 -8.09
CA ALA A 25 -40.00 2.61 -9.48
C ALA A 25 -40.66 4.00 -9.68
N VAL A 26 -39.95 4.90 -10.35
CA VAL A 26 -40.46 6.13 -10.98
C VAL A 26 -39.43 6.50 -12.03
N GLY A 27 -39.63 6.63 -13.35
CA GLY A 27 -40.63 7.40 -14.05
C GLY A 27 -39.85 8.28 -15.05
N CYS A 28 -39.97 8.00 -16.38
CA CYS A 28 -39.32 8.74 -17.48
C CYS A 28 -39.83 10.19 -17.57
N GLY A 29 -38.93 11.11 -17.87
CA GLY A 29 -39.21 12.48 -18.30
C GLY A 29 -38.20 12.94 -19.35
N SER A 30 -38.61 12.89 -20.62
CA SER A 30 -37.86 13.44 -21.77
C SER A 30 -38.11 14.96 -21.87
N GLY A 31 -37.04 15.72 -22.06
CA GLY A 31 -37.07 17.15 -22.34
C GLY A 31 -35.90 17.56 -23.22
N SER A 32 -36.18 17.69 -24.53
CA SER A 32 -35.25 18.26 -25.52
C SER A 32 -35.27 19.79 -25.43
N GLY A 33 -34.10 20.41 -25.49
CA GLY A 33 -33.90 21.85 -25.60
C GLY A 33 -32.55 22.19 -26.19
N SER A 34 -32.51 22.39 -27.50
CA SER A 34 -31.37 22.94 -28.23
C SER A 34 -31.32 24.46 -28.08
N SER A 35 -30.15 25.04 -27.83
CA SER A 35 -29.78 26.37 -28.35
C SER A 35 -28.26 26.53 -28.34
N GLY A 36 -27.73 26.79 -29.50
CA GLY A 36 -26.33 27.07 -29.76
C GLY A 36 -25.99 28.53 -29.40
N ALA A 37 -24.73 28.74 -29.12
CA ALA A 37 -24.03 30.01 -29.31
C ALA A 37 -22.56 29.78 -29.52
N SER A 38 -22.08 30.43 -30.50
CA SER A 38 -20.79 30.50 -31.17
C SER A 38 -19.67 31.12 -30.33
N GLY A 39 -18.46 30.62 -30.53
CA GLY A 39 -17.28 31.40 -30.93
C GLY A 39 -16.48 32.08 -29.83
N GLY A 40 -15.28 31.60 -29.67
CA GLY A 40 -14.20 32.30 -28.98
C GLY A 40 -12.94 31.44 -28.93
N SER A 41 -12.19 31.36 -30.06
CA SER A 41 -10.83 30.84 -30.06
C SER A 41 -9.94 31.77 -29.27
N SER A 42 -9.36 31.34 -28.17
CA SER A 42 -8.11 31.89 -27.65
C SER A 42 -7.13 30.71 -27.48
N SER A 43 -6.21 30.65 -28.41
CA SER A 43 -5.00 29.81 -28.36
C SER A 43 -4.14 30.28 -27.19
N GLY A 44 -4.25 29.56 -26.08
CA GLY A 44 -3.33 29.61 -24.97
C GLY A 44 -2.70 28.26 -24.85
N THR A 45 -1.49 28.06 -25.37
CA THR A 45 -0.62 26.93 -25.03
C THR A 45 -0.16 27.09 -23.59
N GLY A 46 -1.01 26.69 -22.67
CA GLY A 46 -0.68 26.45 -21.28
C GLY A 46 -0.86 24.98 -21.05
N THR A 47 0.20 24.26 -20.74
CA THR A 47 0.14 22.95 -20.10
C THR A 47 -0.84 23.06 -18.95
N ALA A 48 -2.01 22.41 -19.09
CA ALA A 48 -2.97 22.31 -18.03
C ALA A 48 -2.32 21.46 -16.93
N ALA A 49 -1.69 22.12 -15.94
CA ALA A 49 -1.38 21.51 -14.67
C ALA A 49 -2.69 20.96 -14.15
N SER A 50 -2.77 19.65 -13.94
CA SER A 50 -3.94 19.01 -13.39
C SER A 50 -4.15 19.56 -11.98
N GLN A 51 -5.09 20.47 -11.82
CA GLN A 51 -5.35 21.10 -10.53
C GLN A 51 -5.90 20.02 -9.57
N VAL A 52 -5.11 19.69 -8.56
CA VAL A 52 -5.60 18.89 -7.45
C VAL A 52 -6.73 19.66 -6.76
N PRO A 53 -7.95 19.11 -6.62
CA PRO A 53 -9.11 19.86 -6.11
C PRO A 53 -8.89 20.47 -4.72
N THR A 54 -8.04 19.84 -3.91
CA THR A 54 -7.75 20.26 -2.52
C THR A 54 -6.49 21.07 -2.36
N ALA A 55 -5.75 21.37 -3.44
CA ALA A 55 -4.44 22.05 -3.35
C ALA A 55 -4.46 23.37 -2.55
N ASN A 56 -5.58 24.09 -2.58
CA ASN A 56 -5.76 25.37 -1.89
C ASN A 56 -6.44 25.25 -0.51
N LEU A 57 -6.68 24.04 -0.01
CA LEU A 57 -7.22 23.90 1.35
C LEU A 57 -6.21 24.41 2.39
N PRO A 58 -6.69 25.10 3.42
CA PRO A 58 -5.82 25.61 4.49
C PRO A 58 -5.06 24.49 5.17
N VAL A 59 -3.74 24.64 5.34
CA VAL A 59 -2.92 23.75 6.17
C VAL A 59 -2.85 24.29 7.61
N LEU A 60 -2.67 23.39 8.58
CA LEU A 60 -2.40 23.80 9.98
C LEU A 60 -1.10 24.60 10.04
N LYS A 61 -1.13 25.73 10.77
CA LYS A 61 0.06 26.56 11.04
C LYS A 61 0.78 26.17 12.32
N SER A 62 0.06 25.54 13.25
CA SER A 62 0.58 25.00 14.52
C SER A 62 -0.30 23.85 14.97
N ILE A 63 0.26 22.91 15.71
CA ILE A 63 -0.49 21.82 16.35
C ILE A 63 -1.06 22.37 17.66
N GLY A 64 -2.38 22.35 17.77
CA GLY A 64 -3.12 22.73 18.97
C GLY A 64 -3.32 21.56 19.94
N LYS A 65 -4.33 21.68 20.81
CA LYS A 65 -4.77 20.57 21.67
C LYS A 65 -5.41 19.50 20.80
N GLY A 66 -5.10 18.22 21.06
CA GLY A 66 -5.74 17.09 20.39
C GLY A 66 -7.24 17.03 20.67
N GLU A 67 -7.99 16.56 19.70
CA GLU A 67 -9.45 16.44 19.73
C GLU A 67 -9.93 15.22 20.55
N GLY A 68 -9.00 14.36 21.01
CA GLY A 68 -9.30 13.20 21.85
C GLY A 68 -9.54 11.89 21.07
N THR A 69 -9.68 11.95 19.76
CA THR A 69 -9.93 10.80 18.90
C THR A 69 -9.05 10.88 17.64
N LEU A 70 -8.66 9.72 17.10
CA LEU A 70 -7.93 9.59 15.82
C LEU A 70 -8.39 8.34 15.10
N ASN A 71 -9.11 8.50 13.99
CA ASN A 71 -9.66 7.41 13.20
C ASN A 71 -8.76 7.12 11.98
N LEU A 72 -8.10 5.97 11.98
CA LEU A 72 -7.09 5.60 11.00
C LEU A 72 -7.56 4.46 10.10
N ILE A 73 -7.35 4.60 8.79
CA ILE A 73 -7.35 3.50 7.84
C ILE A 73 -5.91 3.03 7.70
N ALA A 74 -5.64 1.75 7.94
CA ALA A 74 -4.28 1.24 7.97
C ALA A 74 -4.18 -0.19 7.41
N TRP A 75 -2.96 -0.57 7.02
CA TRP A 75 -2.61 -1.96 6.77
C TRP A 75 -2.64 -2.77 8.08
N GLU A 76 -2.94 -4.06 7.96
CA GLU A 76 -2.82 -4.99 9.10
C GLU A 76 -1.36 -5.01 9.59
N GLY A 77 -1.15 -4.84 10.90
CA GLY A 77 0.18 -4.77 11.51
C GLY A 77 0.70 -3.35 11.80
N TYR A 78 0.12 -2.29 11.22
CA TYR A 78 0.63 -0.91 11.37
C TYR A 78 0.29 -0.24 12.70
N LEU A 79 -0.68 -0.75 13.44
CA LEU A 79 -1.18 -0.13 14.66
C LEU A 79 -1.05 -1.09 15.86
N GLN A 80 0.21 -1.40 16.22
CA GLN A 80 0.49 -2.28 17.36
C GLN A 80 0.48 -1.51 18.69
N PRO A 81 0.09 -2.17 19.80
CA PRO A 81 0.04 -1.54 21.12
C PRO A 81 1.35 -0.92 21.58
N GLU A 82 2.48 -1.44 21.10
CA GLU A 82 3.84 -1.03 21.48
C GLU A 82 4.10 0.46 21.20
N TRP A 83 3.54 1.01 20.11
CA TRP A 83 3.66 2.44 19.77
C TRP A 83 2.34 3.18 19.84
N VAL A 84 1.20 2.51 19.71
CA VAL A 84 -0.13 3.16 19.85
C VAL A 84 -0.38 3.58 21.28
N ASN A 85 -0.21 2.68 22.27
CA ASN A 85 -0.45 3.01 23.67
C ASN A 85 0.40 4.18 24.20
N PRO A 86 1.73 4.26 23.91
CA PRO A 86 2.51 5.43 24.28
C PRO A 86 2.03 6.72 23.61
N PHE A 87 1.61 6.69 22.35
CA PHE A 87 1.04 7.84 21.66
C PHE A 87 -0.24 8.33 22.35
N GLU A 88 -1.20 7.43 22.62
CA GLU A 88 -2.44 7.75 23.29
C GLU A 88 -2.21 8.36 24.68
N LYS A 89 -1.30 7.77 25.45
CA LYS A 89 -0.92 8.26 26.78
C LYS A 89 -0.29 9.65 26.72
N GLN A 90 0.54 9.92 25.70
CA GLN A 90 1.25 11.19 25.56
C GLN A 90 0.35 12.31 25.07
N THR A 91 -0.59 12.02 24.20
CA THR A 91 -1.37 13.03 23.47
C THR A 91 -2.82 13.15 23.92
N GLY A 92 -3.37 12.09 24.50
CA GLY A 92 -4.80 11.94 24.80
C GLY A 92 -5.66 11.63 23.57
N CYS A 93 -5.04 11.40 22.38
CA CYS A 93 -5.75 11.02 21.17
C CYS A 93 -5.91 9.49 21.12
N GLN A 94 -7.13 8.99 21.30
CA GLN A 94 -7.44 7.56 21.23
C GLN A 94 -7.49 7.11 19.78
N VAL A 95 -6.74 6.05 19.43
CA VAL A 95 -6.61 5.52 18.08
C VAL A 95 -7.68 4.47 17.80
N HIS A 96 -8.44 4.67 16.74
CA HIS A 96 -9.42 3.72 16.23
C HIS A 96 -8.99 3.25 14.84
N ALA A 97 -8.72 1.95 14.73
CA ALA A 97 -8.23 1.33 13.50
C ALA A 97 -9.37 0.80 12.64
N THR A 98 -9.32 1.09 11.35
CA THR A 98 -10.02 0.36 10.29
C THR A 98 -8.95 -0.25 9.40
N TYR A 99 -8.85 -1.58 9.41
CA TYR A 99 -7.87 -2.26 8.55
C TYR A 99 -8.43 -2.47 7.16
N ALA A 100 -7.60 -2.17 6.16
CA ALA A 100 -7.86 -2.45 4.76
C ALA A 100 -6.77 -3.38 4.22
N GLY A 101 -7.15 -4.33 3.40
CA GLY A 101 -6.23 -5.34 2.86
C GLY A 101 -5.67 -4.97 1.49
N THR A 102 -6.26 -3.97 0.81
CA THR A 102 -5.84 -3.54 -0.53
C THR A 102 -5.85 -2.03 -0.67
N SER A 103 -5.00 -1.51 -1.58
CA SER A 103 -5.01 -0.10 -1.99
C SER A 103 -6.40 0.36 -2.46
N ASP A 104 -7.13 -0.50 -3.17
CA ASP A 104 -8.48 -0.18 -3.66
C ASP A 104 -9.50 0.00 -2.54
N GLN A 105 -9.42 -0.81 -1.48
CA GLN A 105 -10.24 -0.62 -0.28
C GLN A 105 -9.91 0.71 0.41
N MET A 106 -8.64 1.08 0.51
CA MET A 106 -8.22 2.35 1.09
C MET A 106 -8.75 3.55 0.30
N VAL A 107 -8.64 3.50 -1.03
CA VAL A 107 -9.22 4.53 -1.92
C VAL A 107 -10.74 4.61 -1.73
N ALA A 108 -11.43 3.47 -1.63
CA ALA A 108 -12.87 3.45 -1.43
C ALA A 108 -13.31 4.05 -0.08
N LEU A 109 -12.58 3.76 1.01
CA LEU A 109 -12.85 4.31 2.33
C LEU A 109 -12.55 5.81 2.41
N MET A 110 -11.58 6.30 1.61
CA MET A 110 -11.21 7.72 1.55
C MET A 110 -12.16 8.57 0.71
N LYS A 111 -13.09 7.99 -0.04
CA LYS A 111 -14.06 8.75 -0.86
C LYS A 111 -14.76 9.84 -0.05
N ASN A 112 -15.04 10.98 -0.70
CA ASN A 112 -15.58 12.18 -0.08
C ASN A 112 -14.70 12.76 1.03
N GLY A 113 -13.37 12.60 0.93
CA GLY A 113 -12.41 13.09 1.90
C GLY A 113 -12.50 12.38 3.25
N GLY A 114 -12.66 11.04 3.21
CA GLY A 114 -12.88 10.21 4.39
C GLY A 114 -14.29 10.31 4.97
N GLY A 115 -15.22 10.97 4.25
CA GLY A 115 -16.62 11.10 4.67
C GLY A 115 -16.84 11.85 5.99
N GLY A 116 -15.80 12.46 6.59
CA GLY A 116 -15.84 13.00 7.95
C GLY A 116 -15.78 11.93 9.05
N GLN A 117 -15.51 10.68 8.69
CA GLN A 117 -15.36 9.55 9.62
C GLN A 117 -13.90 9.23 9.91
N TYR A 118 -13.05 9.37 8.89
CA TYR A 118 -11.63 9.05 8.96
C TYR A 118 -10.78 10.31 8.97
N ASP A 119 -9.69 10.26 9.73
CA ASP A 119 -8.70 11.34 9.80
C ASP A 119 -7.55 11.11 8.83
N MET A 120 -7.09 9.87 8.74
CA MET A 120 -5.91 9.53 7.95
C MET A 120 -6.03 8.14 7.33
N VAL A 121 -5.22 7.93 6.30
CA VAL A 121 -4.97 6.62 5.68
C VAL A 121 -3.46 6.41 5.56
N SER A 122 -2.99 5.16 5.76
CA SER A 122 -1.64 4.73 5.41
C SER A 122 -1.69 4.00 4.08
N SER A 123 -1.67 4.73 2.97
CA SER A 123 -1.77 4.15 1.63
C SER A 123 -0.40 3.98 0.98
N SER A 124 -0.32 3.08 0.01
CA SER A 124 0.88 2.86 -0.80
C SER A 124 0.86 3.71 -2.07
N GLY A 125 2.02 3.88 -2.70
CA GLY A 125 2.21 4.80 -3.83
C GLY A 125 1.31 4.55 -5.05
N ASP A 126 0.74 3.35 -5.20
CA ASP A 126 -0.25 3.05 -6.25
C ASP A 126 -1.64 3.65 -5.96
N ALA A 127 -1.92 3.98 -4.70
CA ALA A 127 -3.18 4.61 -4.27
C ALA A 127 -3.06 6.12 -4.06
N ASP A 128 -1.90 6.61 -3.64
CA ASP A 128 -1.72 7.98 -3.16
C ASP A 128 -2.17 9.03 -4.18
N LEU A 129 -1.71 8.96 -5.42
CA LEU A 129 -2.13 9.92 -6.47
C LEU A 129 -3.62 9.80 -6.78
N ARG A 130 -4.22 8.62 -6.66
CA ARG A 130 -5.66 8.42 -6.87
C ARG A 130 -6.47 9.17 -5.81
N ILE A 131 -6.05 9.09 -4.55
CA ILE A 131 -6.65 9.80 -3.41
C ILE A 131 -6.45 11.32 -3.57
N ILE A 132 -5.25 11.75 -3.96
CA ILE A 132 -4.92 13.17 -4.16
C ILE A 132 -5.76 13.79 -5.28
N TYR A 133 -5.77 13.19 -6.47
CA TYR A 133 -6.49 13.74 -7.62
C TYR A 133 -8.02 13.61 -7.50
N ALA A 134 -8.52 12.68 -6.68
CA ALA A 134 -9.94 12.64 -6.33
C ALA A 134 -10.35 13.78 -5.36
N GLY A 135 -9.38 14.50 -4.77
CA GLY A 135 -9.64 15.52 -3.76
C GLY A 135 -9.99 14.94 -2.39
N ASP A 136 -9.61 13.70 -2.13
CA ASP A 136 -9.92 12.99 -0.90
C ASP A 136 -8.84 13.18 0.18
N ALA A 137 -7.63 13.59 -0.19
CA ALA A 137 -6.58 14.05 0.72
C ALA A 137 -6.43 15.59 0.69
N ARG A 138 -5.91 16.16 1.77
CA ARG A 138 -5.58 17.59 1.86
C ARG A 138 -4.09 17.82 2.07
N PRO A 139 -3.58 19.03 1.72
CA PRO A 139 -2.19 19.38 1.94
C PRO A 139 -1.75 19.26 3.40
N VAL A 140 -0.50 18.89 3.61
CA VAL A 140 0.16 18.73 4.91
C VAL A 140 1.28 19.75 5.06
N ASN A 141 1.33 20.43 6.21
CA ASN A 141 2.44 21.31 6.57
C ASN A 141 3.59 20.49 7.18
N ILE A 142 4.53 20.06 6.37
CA ILE A 142 5.69 19.26 6.79
C ILE A 142 6.61 19.99 7.80
N ASN A 143 6.54 21.33 7.91
CA ASN A 143 7.32 22.07 8.89
C ASN A 143 6.87 21.77 10.34
N LEU A 144 5.67 21.22 10.53
CA LEU A 144 5.19 20.75 11.82
C LEU A 144 5.69 19.34 12.18
N ILE A 145 6.46 18.70 11.27
CA ILE A 145 6.95 17.32 11.41
C ILE A 145 8.49 17.35 11.32
N PRO A 146 9.19 17.67 12.43
CA PRO A 146 10.65 17.89 12.39
C PRO A 146 11.45 16.70 11.86
N SER A 147 10.98 15.48 12.12
CA SER A 147 11.63 14.24 11.69
C SER A 147 11.64 14.04 10.17
N TRP A 148 10.76 14.71 9.42
CA TRP A 148 10.76 14.66 7.96
C TRP A 148 12.12 15.02 7.34
N LYS A 149 12.87 15.95 7.94
CA LYS A 149 14.22 16.32 7.49
C LYS A 149 15.26 15.20 7.68
N GLN A 150 14.95 14.21 8.48
CA GLN A 150 15.81 13.05 8.77
C GLN A 150 15.56 11.89 7.81
N PHE A 151 14.55 11.98 6.96
CA PHE A 151 14.23 10.94 5.98
C PHE A 151 15.31 10.84 4.90
N PHE A 152 15.40 9.70 4.26
CA PHE A 152 16.17 9.56 3.04
C PHE A 152 15.63 10.54 1.99
N PRO A 153 16.49 11.18 1.17
CA PRO A 153 16.05 12.18 0.18
C PRO A 153 14.92 11.68 -0.74
N ALA A 154 14.93 10.39 -1.09
CA ALA A 154 13.90 9.77 -1.93
C ALA A 154 12.48 9.81 -1.29
N PHE A 155 12.38 9.90 0.03
CA PHE A 155 11.12 9.88 0.78
C PHE A 155 10.74 11.22 1.41
N GLN A 156 11.54 12.28 1.19
CA GLN A 156 11.18 13.62 1.64
C GLN A 156 10.06 14.25 0.77
N SER A 157 10.16 14.09 -0.55
CA SER A 157 9.18 14.64 -1.48
C SER A 157 8.97 13.67 -2.66
N PRO A 158 8.55 12.42 -2.37
CA PRO A 158 8.35 11.46 -3.45
C PRO A 158 7.17 11.83 -4.33
N ALA A 159 7.26 11.53 -5.63
CA ALA A 159 6.25 11.89 -6.62
C ALA A 159 4.87 11.26 -6.34
N PHE A 160 4.81 10.17 -5.57
CA PHE A 160 3.54 9.52 -5.26
C PHE A 160 2.73 10.29 -4.19
N ASN A 161 3.34 11.12 -3.32
CA ASN A 161 2.61 11.90 -2.32
C ASN A 161 2.86 13.41 -2.37
N THR A 162 3.62 13.89 -3.37
CA THR A 162 3.96 15.30 -3.55
C THR A 162 3.62 15.72 -4.97
N VAL A 163 2.68 16.65 -5.14
CA VAL A 163 2.23 17.16 -6.44
C VAL A 163 2.48 18.66 -6.49
N ASP A 164 3.17 19.14 -7.52
CA ASP A 164 3.52 20.56 -7.71
C ASP A 164 4.20 21.20 -6.47
N GLY A 165 5.02 20.43 -5.77
CA GLY A 165 5.71 20.84 -4.54
C GLY A 165 4.83 20.89 -3.29
N VAL A 166 3.56 20.49 -3.39
CA VAL A 166 2.62 20.38 -2.27
C VAL A 166 2.64 18.96 -1.74
N HIS A 167 2.89 18.81 -0.44
CA HIS A 167 2.88 17.50 0.24
C HIS A 167 1.47 17.14 0.71
N TYR A 168 1.02 15.93 0.43
CA TYR A 168 -0.30 15.40 0.85
C TYR A 168 -0.21 14.36 1.95
N GLY A 169 1.00 14.07 2.41
CA GLY A 169 1.25 13.10 3.48
C GLY A 169 2.71 13.07 3.90
N VAL A 170 3.03 12.15 4.78
CA VAL A 170 4.36 11.88 5.28
C VAL A 170 4.67 10.41 5.06
N SER A 171 5.74 10.16 4.31
CA SER A 171 6.22 8.78 4.09
C SER A 171 6.55 8.12 5.43
N LEU A 172 6.37 6.81 5.51
CA LEU A 172 6.51 6.06 6.74
C LEU A 172 7.66 5.05 6.65
N GLN A 173 7.54 4.12 5.72
CA GLN A 173 8.43 2.98 5.54
C GLN A 173 8.19 2.36 4.17
N TRP A 174 9.10 1.49 3.75
CA TRP A 174 9.01 0.84 2.46
C TRP A 174 9.58 -0.58 2.53
N GLY A 175 9.23 -1.39 1.55
CA GLY A 175 9.76 -2.73 1.42
C GLY A 175 9.55 -3.32 0.05
N PRO A 176 10.34 -4.34 -0.32
CA PRO A 176 10.13 -5.11 -1.53
C PRO A 176 8.97 -6.11 -1.37
N ASN A 177 8.30 -6.43 -2.46
CA ASN A 177 7.63 -7.70 -2.57
C ASN A 177 8.70 -8.80 -2.59
N VAL A 178 8.53 -9.82 -1.79
CA VAL A 178 9.51 -10.91 -1.67
C VAL A 178 8.94 -12.23 -2.17
N LEU A 179 9.79 -13.02 -2.80
CA LEU A 179 9.49 -14.40 -3.13
C LEU A 179 9.65 -15.24 -1.86
N MET A 180 8.52 -15.64 -1.27
CA MET A 180 8.46 -16.47 -0.08
C MET A 180 8.46 -17.96 -0.46
N TYR A 181 9.12 -18.80 0.35
CA TYR A 181 9.19 -20.23 0.12
C TYR A 181 9.36 -21.03 1.41
N ASN A 182 8.75 -22.19 1.48
CA ASN A 182 8.95 -23.13 2.60
C ASN A 182 10.32 -23.85 2.43
N LYS A 183 11.25 -23.65 3.35
CA LYS A 183 12.59 -24.25 3.32
C LYS A 183 12.60 -25.77 3.33
N LYS A 184 11.50 -26.42 3.75
CA LYS A 184 11.38 -27.88 3.67
C LYS A 184 11.23 -28.37 2.23
N ASP A 185 10.59 -27.55 1.38
CA ASP A 185 10.30 -27.91 -0.01
C ASP A 185 11.39 -27.41 -0.95
N PHE A 186 12.17 -26.42 -0.51
CA PHE A 186 13.26 -25.80 -1.28
C PHE A 186 14.59 -25.91 -0.51
N PRO A 187 15.43 -26.91 -0.81
CA PRO A 187 16.74 -27.08 -0.17
C PRO A 187 17.69 -25.91 -0.45
N ALA A 188 17.52 -25.23 -1.59
CA ALA A 188 18.21 -23.98 -1.92
C ALA A 188 17.18 -22.88 -2.20
N PRO A 189 17.50 -21.60 -1.87
CA PRO A 189 16.63 -20.47 -2.19
C PRO A 189 16.34 -20.40 -3.69
N PRO A 190 15.07 -20.19 -4.11
CA PRO A 190 14.75 -19.88 -5.51
C PRO A 190 15.44 -18.55 -5.91
N THR A 191 15.89 -18.47 -7.16
CA THR A 191 16.62 -17.30 -7.66
C THR A 191 15.82 -16.46 -8.66
N SER A 192 14.62 -16.91 -9.03
CA SER A 192 13.77 -16.29 -10.06
C SER A 192 12.29 -16.37 -9.67
N TRP A 193 11.53 -15.33 -10.03
CA TRP A 193 10.07 -15.33 -9.99
C TRP A 193 9.44 -16.42 -10.86
N SER A 194 10.18 -17.05 -11.80
CA SER A 194 9.67 -18.14 -12.62
C SER A 194 9.04 -19.27 -11.81
N ILE A 195 9.41 -19.42 -10.54
CA ILE A 195 8.92 -20.47 -9.66
C ILE A 195 7.41 -20.37 -9.42
N ILE A 196 6.85 -19.15 -9.27
CA ILE A 196 5.41 -18.95 -9.07
C ILE A 196 4.59 -19.14 -10.35
N TYR A 197 5.24 -19.28 -11.50
CA TYR A 197 4.63 -19.61 -12.79
C TYR A 197 4.85 -21.08 -13.19
N ASN A 198 5.51 -21.89 -12.33
CA ASN A 198 5.86 -23.26 -12.66
C ASN A 198 4.71 -24.23 -12.35
N PRO A 199 4.18 -24.99 -13.35
CA PRO A 199 3.09 -25.94 -13.17
C PRO A 199 3.32 -27.01 -12.09
N LYS A 200 4.58 -27.26 -11.71
CA LYS A 200 4.93 -28.17 -10.61
C LYS A 200 4.25 -27.79 -9.30
N TYR A 201 3.99 -26.50 -9.08
CA TYR A 201 3.41 -25.96 -7.83
C TYR A 201 1.91 -25.66 -7.95
N LYS A 202 1.22 -26.37 -8.85
CA LYS A 202 -0.23 -26.22 -9.05
C LYS A 202 -1.00 -26.34 -7.73
N GLY A 203 -1.79 -25.30 -7.40
CA GLY A 203 -2.59 -25.24 -6.19
C GLY A 203 -1.77 -25.02 -4.89
N GLN A 204 -0.51 -24.57 -5.00
CA GLN A 204 0.39 -24.34 -3.87
C GLN A 204 1.04 -22.95 -3.89
N VAL A 205 0.64 -22.10 -4.82
CA VAL A 205 1.12 -20.71 -4.95
C VAL A 205 0.13 -19.77 -4.27
N THR A 206 0.63 -18.78 -3.55
CA THR A 206 -0.18 -17.69 -2.97
C THR A 206 0.37 -16.33 -3.38
N VAL A 207 -0.51 -15.40 -3.69
CA VAL A 207 -0.16 -14.04 -4.15
C VAL A 207 -1.20 -13.03 -3.65
N PRO A 208 -0.86 -11.72 -3.54
CA PRO A 208 -1.83 -10.68 -3.16
C PRO A 208 -3.02 -10.61 -4.13
N ASP A 209 -4.22 -10.35 -3.61
CA ASP A 209 -5.39 -9.97 -4.42
C ASP A 209 -5.36 -8.47 -4.72
N ASN A 210 -4.47 -8.06 -5.62
CA ASN A 210 -4.27 -6.65 -5.94
C ASN A 210 -3.92 -6.47 -7.43
N PRO A 211 -4.64 -5.61 -8.19
CA PRO A 211 -4.35 -5.32 -9.59
C PRO A 211 -2.92 -4.89 -9.88
N ILE A 212 -2.21 -4.31 -8.89
CA ILE A 212 -0.81 -3.89 -9.03
C ILE A 212 0.14 -5.07 -9.32
N GLN A 213 -0.30 -6.32 -9.07
CA GLN A 213 0.44 -7.54 -9.46
C GLN A 213 0.69 -7.65 -10.97
N ILE A 214 -0.03 -6.87 -11.80
CA ILE A 214 0.27 -6.76 -13.23
C ILE A 214 1.66 -6.15 -13.44
N ALA A 215 2.12 -5.27 -12.54
CA ALA A 215 3.49 -4.75 -12.57
C ALA A 215 4.52 -5.83 -12.21
N ASP A 216 4.21 -6.77 -11.31
CA ASP A 216 5.09 -7.89 -10.99
C ASP A 216 5.29 -8.80 -12.21
N ALA A 217 4.19 -9.09 -12.92
CA ALA A 217 4.24 -9.82 -14.17
C ALA A 217 5.03 -9.07 -15.25
N ALA A 218 4.86 -7.76 -15.35
CA ALA A 218 5.61 -6.93 -16.29
C ALA A 218 7.11 -6.91 -15.97
N LEU A 219 7.48 -6.80 -14.69
CA LEU A 219 8.87 -6.86 -14.23
C LEU A 219 9.51 -8.22 -14.60
N TYR A 220 8.80 -9.32 -14.37
CA TYR A 220 9.24 -10.65 -14.81
C TYR A 220 9.44 -10.71 -16.32
N LEU A 221 8.45 -10.23 -17.09
CA LEU A 221 8.51 -10.22 -18.56
C LEU A 221 9.60 -9.32 -19.12
N LYS A 222 9.96 -8.24 -18.44
CA LYS A 222 11.08 -7.36 -18.82
C LYS A 222 12.38 -8.15 -19.02
N THR A 223 12.61 -9.17 -18.20
CA THR A 223 13.80 -10.03 -18.28
C THR A 223 13.57 -11.25 -19.17
N HIS A 224 12.39 -11.88 -19.07
CA HIS A 224 12.12 -13.17 -19.74
C HIS A 224 11.53 -13.04 -21.14
N ASN A 225 11.06 -11.85 -21.53
CA ASN A 225 10.60 -11.52 -22.87
C ASN A 225 11.08 -10.12 -23.31
N PRO A 226 12.38 -9.92 -23.54
CA PRO A 226 12.95 -8.60 -23.86
C PRO A 226 12.41 -7.99 -25.15
N SER A 227 11.75 -8.77 -26.03
CA SER A 227 11.10 -8.25 -27.23
C SER A 227 9.94 -7.28 -26.92
N LEU A 228 9.36 -7.37 -25.71
CA LEU A 228 8.35 -6.44 -25.23
C LEU A 228 8.91 -5.04 -24.90
N LYS A 229 10.23 -4.90 -24.72
CA LYS A 229 10.90 -3.62 -24.41
C LYS A 229 10.29 -2.87 -23.21
N ILE A 230 9.88 -3.60 -22.16
CA ILE A 230 9.35 -2.99 -20.94
C ILE A 230 10.49 -2.23 -20.24
N THR A 231 10.33 -0.95 -20.02
CA THR A 231 11.27 -0.09 -19.27
C THR A 231 10.83 0.14 -17.84
N ASP A 232 9.56 0.46 -17.66
CA ASP A 232 8.90 0.68 -16.38
C ASP A 232 7.69 -0.26 -16.23
N PRO A 233 7.58 -1.04 -15.15
CA PRO A 233 6.50 -2.02 -14.97
C PRO A 233 5.13 -1.37 -14.73
N TYR A 234 5.07 -0.07 -14.44
CA TYR A 234 3.81 0.67 -14.22
C TYR A 234 3.38 1.48 -15.44
N GLU A 235 4.26 1.69 -16.40
CA GLU A 235 4.00 2.44 -17.64
C GLU A 235 3.96 1.52 -18.84
N LEU A 236 2.88 0.76 -18.92
CA LEU A 236 2.73 -0.29 -19.94
C LEU A 236 1.91 0.19 -21.13
N THR A 237 2.46 0.02 -22.34
CA THR A 237 1.67 0.06 -23.57
C THR A 237 0.64 -1.06 -23.57
N GLN A 238 -0.39 -0.95 -24.43
CA GLN A 238 -1.44 -1.96 -24.51
C GLN A 238 -0.89 -3.38 -24.77
N ASN A 239 0.14 -3.52 -25.60
CA ASN A 239 0.76 -4.83 -25.88
C ASN A 239 1.48 -5.41 -24.65
N GLN A 240 2.25 -4.58 -23.94
CA GLN A 240 2.97 -4.97 -22.72
C GLN A 240 1.99 -5.36 -21.61
N PHE A 241 0.93 -4.56 -21.44
CA PHE A 241 -0.15 -4.81 -20.50
C PHE A 241 -0.86 -6.14 -20.77
N GLN A 242 -1.28 -6.39 -22.03
CA GLN A 242 -1.94 -7.63 -22.40
C GLN A 242 -1.02 -8.85 -22.19
N ALA A 243 0.27 -8.73 -22.47
CA ALA A 243 1.24 -9.79 -22.20
C ALA A 243 1.34 -10.11 -20.70
N SER A 244 1.34 -9.09 -19.84
CA SER A 244 1.37 -9.23 -18.37
C SER A 244 0.09 -9.88 -17.84
N VAL A 245 -1.07 -9.41 -18.28
CA VAL A 245 -2.38 -10.00 -17.94
C VAL A 245 -2.46 -11.47 -18.37
N LYS A 246 -2.03 -11.78 -19.58
CA LYS A 246 -2.00 -13.17 -20.08
C LYS A 246 -1.11 -14.09 -19.25
N LEU A 247 0.04 -13.59 -18.78
CA LEU A 247 0.92 -14.35 -17.89
C LEU A 247 0.20 -14.67 -16.57
N LEU A 248 -0.42 -13.68 -15.93
CA LEU A 248 -1.17 -13.87 -14.69
C LEU A 248 -2.39 -14.80 -14.88
N ALA A 249 -3.13 -14.65 -15.97
CA ALA A 249 -4.21 -15.57 -16.30
C ALA A 249 -3.73 -17.03 -16.44
N SER A 250 -2.53 -17.22 -17.01
CA SER A 250 -1.91 -18.56 -17.10
C SER A 250 -1.42 -19.08 -15.74
N GLN A 251 -1.11 -18.20 -14.79
CA GLN A 251 -0.72 -18.56 -13.43
C GLN A 251 -1.90 -19.03 -12.59
N ARG A 252 -3.12 -18.55 -12.87
CA ARG A 252 -4.30 -18.80 -12.06
C ARG A 252 -4.51 -20.26 -11.62
N PRO A 253 -4.36 -21.29 -12.48
CA PRO A 253 -4.52 -22.69 -12.06
C PRO A 253 -3.49 -23.14 -11.00
N LEU A 254 -2.43 -22.37 -10.80
CA LEU A 254 -1.37 -22.63 -9.82
C LEU A 254 -1.72 -22.02 -8.45
N ILE A 255 -2.58 -20.99 -8.44
CA ILE A 255 -2.89 -20.22 -7.24
C ILE A 255 -3.79 -21.03 -6.31
N LYS A 256 -3.33 -21.20 -5.07
CA LYS A 256 -4.11 -21.71 -3.95
C LYS A 256 -5.00 -20.61 -3.39
N LYS A 257 -4.42 -19.41 -3.21
CA LYS A 257 -5.09 -18.26 -2.58
C LYS A 257 -4.60 -16.94 -3.19
N TYR A 258 -5.54 -16.13 -3.65
CA TYR A 258 -5.36 -14.68 -3.72
C TYR A 258 -5.71 -14.13 -2.34
N TRP A 259 -4.76 -13.51 -1.63
CA TRP A 259 -4.96 -13.07 -0.26
C TRP A 259 -5.18 -11.55 -0.18
N ASP A 260 -6.15 -11.13 0.65
CA ASP A 260 -6.43 -9.74 0.95
C ASP A 260 -5.67 -9.27 2.19
N LEU A 261 -5.65 -10.08 3.25
CA LEU A 261 -4.96 -9.80 4.49
C LEU A 261 -3.71 -10.65 4.63
N ALA A 262 -2.63 -10.07 5.14
CA ALA A 262 -1.37 -10.76 5.37
C ALA A 262 -1.54 -12.04 6.23
N SER A 263 -2.44 -12.01 7.20
CA SER A 263 -2.79 -13.14 8.06
C SER A 263 -3.34 -14.35 7.29
N GLN A 264 -3.98 -14.13 6.14
CA GLN A 264 -4.44 -15.23 5.28
C GLN A 264 -3.26 -15.98 4.67
N GLU A 265 -2.28 -15.28 4.09
CA GLU A 265 -1.08 -15.93 3.53
C GLU A 265 -0.27 -16.65 4.60
N ILE A 266 -0.11 -16.04 5.78
CA ILE A 266 0.54 -16.68 6.94
C ILE A 266 -0.16 -18.01 7.26
N SER A 267 -1.47 -18.05 7.22
CA SER A 267 -2.27 -19.26 7.48
C SER A 267 -2.07 -20.32 6.40
N GLU A 268 -2.05 -19.97 5.12
CA GLU A 268 -1.82 -20.89 4.01
C GLU A 268 -0.44 -21.59 4.13
N PHE A 269 0.62 -20.85 4.48
CA PHE A 269 1.92 -21.44 4.74
C PHE A 269 1.92 -22.35 5.97
N LYS A 270 1.35 -21.91 7.10
CA LYS A 270 1.32 -22.70 8.35
C LYS A 270 0.55 -24.01 8.21
N ASN A 271 -0.52 -23.99 7.44
CA ASN A 271 -1.35 -25.18 7.19
C ASN A 271 -0.72 -26.13 6.17
N GLY A 272 0.34 -25.71 5.46
CA GLY A 272 0.95 -26.48 4.36
C GLY A 272 0.16 -26.43 3.05
N ASP A 273 -0.77 -25.51 2.95
CA ASP A 273 -1.57 -25.27 1.73
C ASP A 273 -0.76 -24.51 0.66
N ALA A 274 0.16 -23.65 1.08
CA ALA A 274 1.09 -22.94 0.22
C ALA A 274 2.54 -23.39 0.48
N THR A 275 3.31 -23.48 -0.61
CA THR A 275 4.73 -23.85 -0.62
C THR A 275 5.60 -22.67 -1.06
N VAL A 276 5.08 -21.81 -1.93
CA VAL A 276 5.73 -20.65 -2.51
C VAL A 276 4.71 -19.55 -2.73
N GLY A 277 5.14 -18.29 -2.64
CA GLY A 277 4.23 -17.16 -2.83
C GLY A 277 4.97 -15.84 -3.02
N ALA A 278 4.20 -14.82 -3.36
CA ALA A 278 4.62 -13.43 -3.32
C ALA A 278 3.98 -12.75 -2.11
N GLY A 279 4.80 -12.20 -1.22
CA GLY A 279 4.33 -11.56 0.00
C GLY A 279 5.23 -10.42 0.43
N TRP A 280 5.07 -9.98 1.66
CA TRP A 280 5.84 -8.87 2.24
C TRP A 280 6.77 -9.38 3.35
N PRO A 281 7.78 -8.62 3.74
CA PRO A 281 8.63 -8.97 4.87
C PRO A 281 7.85 -9.23 6.18
N TYR A 282 6.68 -8.59 6.36
CA TYR A 282 5.79 -8.80 7.50
C TYR A 282 5.38 -10.27 7.67
N GLN A 283 4.89 -10.93 6.62
CA GLN A 283 4.52 -12.35 6.70
C GLN A 283 5.74 -13.22 7.02
N VAL A 284 6.91 -12.86 6.48
CA VAL A 284 8.16 -13.56 6.78
C VAL A 284 8.52 -13.43 8.26
N SER A 285 8.44 -12.21 8.83
CA SER A 285 8.71 -11.95 10.24
C SER A 285 7.74 -12.71 11.14
N ALA A 286 6.44 -12.64 10.85
CA ALA A 286 5.41 -13.35 11.60
C ALA A 286 5.59 -14.87 11.56
N LEU A 287 5.95 -15.45 10.42
CA LEU A 287 6.22 -16.89 10.28
C LEU A 287 7.51 -17.31 11.00
N LYS A 288 8.56 -16.49 10.95
CA LYS A 288 9.79 -16.71 11.75
C LYS A 288 9.49 -16.68 13.25
N GLY A 289 8.66 -15.73 13.70
CA GLY A 289 8.24 -15.59 15.10
C GLY A 289 7.61 -16.87 15.68
N VAL A 290 6.86 -17.63 14.88
CA VAL A 290 6.30 -18.95 15.25
C VAL A 290 7.18 -20.13 14.85
N LYS A 291 8.45 -19.86 14.50
CA LYS A 291 9.46 -20.88 14.12
C LYS A 291 9.07 -21.72 12.90
N PHE A 292 8.25 -21.18 12.00
CA PHE A 292 7.98 -21.82 10.72
C PHE A 292 9.21 -21.72 9.81
N PRO A 293 9.56 -22.76 9.02
CA PRO A 293 10.77 -22.77 8.19
C PRO A 293 10.60 -21.95 6.90
N ILE A 294 10.26 -20.66 7.03
CA ILE A 294 10.10 -19.74 5.92
C ILE A 294 11.44 -19.21 5.43
N GLY A 295 11.60 -19.06 4.12
CA GLY A 295 12.62 -18.28 3.46
C GLY A 295 11.99 -17.22 2.59
N ALA A 296 12.74 -16.13 2.35
CA ALA A 296 12.36 -15.09 1.42
C ALA A 296 13.58 -14.55 0.70
N VAL A 297 13.40 -14.15 -0.55
CA VAL A 297 14.44 -13.55 -1.40
C VAL A 297 13.84 -12.47 -2.30
N VAL A 298 14.67 -11.50 -2.68
CA VAL A 298 14.43 -10.68 -3.87
C VAL A 298 15.12 -11.41 -5.03
N PRO A 299 14.39 -11.90 -6.04
CA PRO A 299 14.96 -12.64 -7.14
C PRO A 299 15.88 -11.80 -8.05
N ALA A 300 16.57 -12.47 -8.98
CA ALA A 300 17.52 -11.83 -9.89
C ALA A 300 16.88 -10.79 -10.83
N GLU A 301 15.60 -10.91 -11.12
CA GLU A 301 14.83 -9.95 -11.91
C GLU A 301 14.58 -8.62 -11.15
N GLY A 302 14.92 -8.57 -9.88
CA GLY A 302 14.49 -7.52 -8.95
C GLY A 302 13.10 -7.79 -8.40
N ALA A 303 12.51 -6.76 -7.78
CA ALA A 303 11.16 -6.81 -7.25
C ALA A 303 10.44 -5.49 -7.47
N THR A 304 9.12 -5.53 -7.50
CA THR A 304 8.31 -4.36 -7.15
C THR A 304 8.35 -4.18 -5.64
N GLY A 305 7.98 -3.00 -5.18
CA GLY A 305 7.95 -2.70 -3.75
C GLY A 305 6.98 -1.59 -3.45
N TRP A 306 6.58 -1.50 -2.21
CA TRP A 306 5.67 -0.48 -1.72
C TRP A 306 6.43 0.56 -0.90
N ALA A 307 5.89 1.75 -0.86
CA ALA A 307 6.31 2.82 0.04
C ALA A 307 5.04 3.51 0.52
N ASP A 308 4.84 3.55 1.82
CA ASP A 308 3.58 3.95 2.40
C ASP A 308 3.61 5.38 2.93
N THR A 309 2.46 6.03 2.86
CA THR A 309 2.28 7.42 3.25
C THR A 309 1.13 7.56 4.23
N TRP A 310 1.35 8.21 5.36
CA TRP A 310 0.27 8.72 6.18
C TRP A 310 -0.30 9.99 5.56
N MET A 311 -1.47 9.88 4.93
CA MET A 311 -2.17 10.97 4.27
C MET A 311 -3.30 11.50 5.15
N LEU A 312 -3.46 12.83 5.17
CA LEU A 312 -4.54 13.49 5.90
C LEU A 312 -5.80 13.56 5.04
N ALA A 313 -6.92 13.03 5.52
CA ALA A 313 -8.19 13.10 4.81
C ALA A 313 -8.65 14.56 4.60
N ALA A 314 -9.25 14.84 3.45
CA ALA A 314 -9.69 16.20 3.13
C ALA A 314 -10.70 16.76 4.15
N LYS A 315 -11.53 15.88 4.72
CA LYS A 315 -12.54 16.21 5.74
C LYS A 315 -12.22 15.64 7.12
N ALA A 316 -10.91 15.44 7.42
CA ALA A 316 -10.48 14.91 8.71
C ALA A 316 -11.11 15.69 9.88
N PRO A 317 -11.88 15.04 10.78
CA PRO A 317 -12.52 15.70 11.92
C PRO A 317 -11.54 16.06 13.04
N HIS A 318 -10.37 15.37 13.13
CA HIS A 318 -9.41 15.51 14.23
C HIS A 318 -8.00 15.86 13.73
N PRO A 319 -7.82 17.02 13.05
CA PRO A 319 -6.55 17.34 12.38
C PRO A 319 -5.37 17.55 13.35
N ASN A 320 -5.58 17.99 14.59
CA ASN A 320 -4.47 18.12 15.55
C ASN A 320 -3.96 16.72 15.96
N CYS A 321 -4.85 15.78 16.29
CA CYS A 321 -4.48 14.40 16.58
C CYS A 321 -3.75 13.76 15.39
N ALA A 322 -4.20 14.01 14.16
CA ALA A 322 -3.55 13.52 12.93
C ALA A 322 -2.12 14.07 12.79
N TYR A 323 -1.89 15.37 13.00
CA TYR A 323 -0.55 15.95 13.00
C TYR A 323 0.33 15.46 14.14
N MET A 324 -0.24 15.26 15.34
CA MET A 324 0.48 14.62 16.45
C MET A 324 0.92 13.21 16.09
N TRP A 325 0.05 12.44 15.41
CA TRP A 325 0.39 11.11 14.89
C TRP A 325 1.54 11.15 13.88
N MET A 326 1.42 11.95 12.81
CA MET A 326 2.49 12.10 11.83
C MET A 326 3.83 12.48 12.46
N ARG A 327 3.79 13.40 13.43
CA ARG A 327 4.99 13.84 14.17
C ARG A 327 5.58 12.73 15.03
N TYR A 328 4.75 11.92 15.68
CA TYR A 328 5.16 10.82 16.54
C TYR A 328 5.71 9.65 15.73
N ILE A 329 4.92 9.18 14.74
CA ILE A 329 5.21 7.99 13.96
C ILE A 329 6.45 8.14 13.07
N SER A 330 6.81 9.37 12.70
CA SER A 330 7.99 9.68 11.88
C SER A 330 9.29 9.78 12.66
N THR A 331 9.26 9.67 14.01
CA THR A 331 10.49 9.73 14.82
C THR A 331 11.37 8.50 14.59
N PRO A 332 12.72 8.63 14.71
CA PRO A 332 13.63 7.51 14.43
C PRO A 332 13.34 6.28 15.28
N LYS A 333 13.00 6.49 16.57
CA LYS A 333 12.73 5.40 17.50
C LYS A 333 11.47 4.64 17.12
N VAL A 334 10.36 5.35 16.84
CA VAL A 334 9.08 4.71 16.52
C VAL A 334 9.15 4.04 15.16
N GLN A 335 9.79 4.65 14.17
CA GLN A 335 10.02 3.97 12.88
C GLN A 335 10.91 2.73 13.03
N ALA A 336 11.88 2.74 13.95
CA ALA A 336 12.67 1.54 14.24
C ALA A 336 11.83 0.43 14.87
N GLU A 337 10.92 0.76 15.80
CA GLU A 337 10.01 -0.20 16.42
C GLU A 337 9.11 -0.86 15.36
N GLN A 338 8.51 -0.06 14.47
CA GLN A 338 7.69 -0.55 13.37
C GLN A 338 8.48 -1.38 12.37
N ALA A 339 9.64 -0.88 11.95
CA ALA A 339 10.48 -1.55 10.96
C ALA A 339 10.94 -2.93 11.43
N VAL A 340 11.27 -3.08 12.72
CA VAL A 340 11.68 -4.39 13.28
C VAL A 340 10.50 -5.33 13.42
N ASP A 341 9.33 -4.84 13.84
CA ASP A 341 8.11 -5.66 13.94
C ASP A 341 7.63 -6.14 12.58
N TYR A 342 7.58 -5.24 11.63
CA TYR A 342 7.10 -5.52 10.28
C TYR A 342 8.16 -6.21 9.39
N GLY A 343 9.44 -6.02 9.67
CA GLY A 343 10.54 -6.56 8.86
C GLY A 343 10.86 -5.70 7.64
N GLU A 344 10.73 -4.40 7.72
CA GLU A 344 10.82 -3.47 6.60
C GLU A 344 11.85 -2.35 6.80
N THR A 345 12.02 -1.51 5.80
CA THR A 345 12.99 -0.41 5.83
C THR A 345 12.32 0.88 6.28
N PRO A 346 12.80 1.54 7.35
CA PRO A 346 12.28 2.83 7.79
C PRO A 346 12.71 3.94 6.82
N ASP A 347 11.88 4.96 6.65
CA ASP A 347 12.23 6.15 5.86
C ASP A 347 13.20 7.07 6.60
N ASN A 348 13.21 7.02 7.94
CA ASN A 348 14.09 7.84 8.76
C ASN A 348 15.48 7.19 8.88
N LYS A 349 16.49 7.82 8.23
CA LYS A 349 17.88 7.34 8.21
C LYS A 349 18.55 7.23 9.58
N LEU A 350 17.96 7.83 10.63
CA LEU A 350 18.47 7.76 12.01
C LEU A 350 17.84 6.61 12.81
N ALA A 351 17.01 5.77 12.21
CA ALA A 351 16.35 4.65 12.89
C ALA A 351 17.32 3.48 13.18
N CYS A 352 18.35 3.29 12.37
CA CYS A 352 19.28 2.15 12.42
C CYS A 352 19.85 1.84 13.83
N PRO A 353 20.37 2.81 14.62
CA PRO A 353 20.85 2.50 15.97
C PRO A 353 19.75 1.97 16.90
N PHE A 354 18.51 2.46 16.77
CA PHE A 354 17.36 1.99 17.55
C PHE A 354 16.93 0.58 17.13
N MET A 355 16.96 0.28 15.82
CA MET A 355 16.66 -1.06 15.31
C MET A 355 17.61 -2.09 15.94
N ASN A 356 18.91 -1.83 15.94
CA ASN A 356 19.91 -2.72 16.54
C ASN A 356 19.81 -2.85 18.08
N GLN A 357 19.19 -1.89 18.77
CA GLN A 357 18.85 -2.01 20.19
C GLN A 357 17.67 -2.95 20.43
N ILE A 358 16.70 -2.97 19.51
CA ILE A 358 15.51 -3.85 19.58
C ILE A 358 15.90 -5.28 19.20
N GLN A 359 16.58 -5.43 18.07
CA GLN A 359 17.06 -6.71 17.55
C GLN A 359 18.43 -6.49 16.89
N GLN A 360 19.48 -7.06 17.47
CA GLN A 360 20.84 -6.96 16.96
C GLN A 360 20.91 -7.45 15.50
N GLY A 361 21.48 -6.62 14.61
CA GLY A 361 21.59 -6.91 13.18
C GLY A 361 20.39 -6.54 12.32
N SER A 362 19.29 -6.06 12.91
CA SER A 362 18.07 -5.74 12.15
C SER A 362 18.26 -4.55 11.18
N CYS A 363 19.17 -3.63 11.50
CA CYS A 363 19.49 -2.52 10.60
C CYS A 363 20.01 -3.02 9.24
N GLU A 364 20.88 -4.01 9.25
CA GLU A 364 21.42 -4.67 8.06
C GLU A 364 20.37 -5.61 7.42
N GLU A 365 19.69 -6.40 8.25
CA GLU A 365 18.68 -7.36 7.81
C GLU A 365 17.55 -6.68 7.03
N PHE A 366 17.09 -5.51 7.52
CA PHE A 366 15.99 -4.76 6.91
C PHE A 366 16.46 -3.57 6.08
N HIS A 367 17.71 -3.59 5.65
CA HIS A 367 18.30 -2.65 4.69
C HIS A 367 18.22 -1.16 5.07
N ALA A 368 18.12 -0.84 6.36
CA ALA A 368 18.03 0.55 6.84
C ALA A 368 19.30 1.38 6.60
N ASN A 369 20.43 0.73 6.31
CA ASN A 369 21.70 1.33 5.92
C ASN A 369 22.16 0.92 4.51
N ALA A 370 21.25 0.37 3.69
CA ALA A 370 21.60 -0.14 2.38
C ALA A 370 22.11 0.96 1.43
N PRO A 371 23.00 0.61 0.49
CA PRO A 371 23.46 1.55 -0.52
C PRO A 371 22.35 1.88 -1.52
N LEU A 372 22.47 3.03 -2.21
CA LEU A 372 21.52 3.48 -3.23
C LEU A 372 21.29 2.44 -4.35
N SER A 373 22.24 1.55 -4.61
CA SER A 373 22.10 0.47 -5.57
C SER A 373 21.00 -0.54 -5.21
N TYR A 374 20.81 -0.78 -3.91
CA TYR A 374 19.71 -1.63 -3.43
C TYR A 374 18.35 -1.01 -3.74
N PHE A 375 18.19 0.28 -3.45
CA PHE A 375 16.95 1.01 -3.77
C PHE A 375 16.60 0.95 -5.26
N LYS A 376 17.61 0.98 -6.14
CA LYS A 376 17.42 0.91 -7.61
C LYS A 376 16.98 -0.47 -8.10
N SER A 377 17.14 -1.52 -7.31
CA SER A 377 16.67 -2.87 -7.66
C SER A 377 15.19 -3.08 -7.37
N ILE A 378 14.56 -2.12 -6.66
CA ILE A 378 13.15 -2.18 -6.28
C ILE A 378 12.38 -1.11 -7.06
N SER A 379 11.39 -1.56 -7.82
CA SER A 379 10.46 -0.68 -8.54
C SER A 379 9.30 -0.34 -7.59
N LEU A 380 9.36 0.83 -6.95
CA LEU A 380 8.32 1.25 -6.00
C LEU A 380 6.98 1.45 -6.71
N TRP A 381 5.91 1.02 -6.08
CA TRP A 381 4.56 1.15 -6.58
C TRP A 381 4.21 2.60 -6.91
N LYS A 382 3.67 2.81 -8.09
CA LYS A 382 3.08 4.08 -8.51
C LYS A 382 1.78 3.82 -9.25
N THR A 383 0.89 4.80 -9.25
CA THR A 383 -0.39 4.71 -9.96
C THR A 383 -0.14 4.66 -11.48
N PRO A 384 -0.54 3.60 -12.20
CA PRO A 384 -0.54 3.60 -13.65
C PRO A 384 -1.48 4.69 -14.22
N VAL A 385 -0.97 5.52 -15.10
CA VAL A 385 -1.68 6.64 -15.72
C VAL A 385 -1.74 6.49 -17.24
N ALA A 386 -2.65 7.21 -17.89
CA ALA A 386 -2.82 7.11 -19.35
C ALA A 386 -1.66 7.76 -20.13
N THR A 387 -1.04 8.78 -19.57
CA THR A 387 0.11 9.46 -20.16
C THR A 387 1.38 8.98 -19.48
N CYS A 388 2.30 8.39 -20.25
CA CYS A 388 3.60 7.97 -19.73
C CYS A 388 4.48 9.15 -19.32
N ASP A 389 5.52 8.94 -18.52
CA ASP A 389 6.46 9.99 -18.08
C ASP A 389 7.14 10.72 -19.25
N ASN A 390 7.28 10.08 -20.42
CA ASN A 390 7.78 10.68 -21.64
C ASN A 390 6.75 11.60 -22.36
N GLY A 391 5.55 11.77 -21.79
CA GLY A 391 4.47 12.60 -22.32
C GLY A 391 3.67 11.99 -23.45
N GLN A 392 3.88 10.72 -23.78
CA GLN A 392 3.09 10.01 -24.80
C GLN A 392 1.83 9.41 -24.18
N PRO A 393 0.66 9.54 -24.82
CA PRO A 393 -0.62 9.04 -24.30
C PRO A 393 -0.86 7.58 -24.72
N ASP A 394 0.09 6.68 -24.49
CA ASP A 394 0.02 5.27 -24.91
C ASP A 394 0.07 4.27 -23.75
N CYS A 395 0.10 4.75 -22.52
CA CYS A 395 0.06 3.91 -21.32
C CYS A 395 -1.34 3.51 -20.90
N VAL A 396 -1.46 2.34 -20.30
CA VAL A 396 -2.73 1.78 -19.83
C VAL A 396 -3.01 2.27 -18.41
N PRO A 397 -4.10 3.06 -18.18
CA PRO A 397 -4.41 3.60 -16.86
C PRO A 397 -4.93 2.54 -15.89
N TYR A 398 -4.81 2.82 -14.59
CA TYR A 398 -5.13 1.89 -13.50
C TYR A 398 -6.56 1.33 -13.56
N SER A 399 -7.53 2.08 -14.05
CA SER A 399 -8.91 1.60 -14.22
C SER A 399 -9.01 0.37 -15.15
N GLN A 400 -8.15 0.29 -16.15
CA GLN A 400 -8.06 -0.91 -17.01
C GLN A 400 -7.34 -2.07 -16.30
N TRP A 401 -6.39 -1.77 -15.40
CA TRP A 401 -5.75 -2.79 -14.57
C TRP A 401 -6.76 -3.44 -13.63
N GLN A 402 -7.59 -2.64 -12.94
CA GLN A 402 -8.68 -3.14 -12.09
C GLN A 402 -9.66 -4.00 -12.90
N GLN A 403 -10.07 -3.54 -14.08
CA GLN A 403 -10.96 -4.30 -14.94
C GLN A 403 -10.34 -5.64 -15.36
N ALA A 404 -9.10 -5.65 -15.84
CA ALA A 404 -8.44 -6.86 -16.27
C ALA A 404 -8.20 -7.84 -15.10
N TRP A 405 -7.86 -7.31 -13.93
CA TRP A 405 -7.70 -8.12 -12.71
C TRP A 405 -8.98 -8.90 -12.40
N THR A 406 -10.10 -8.22 -12.32
CA THR A 406 -11.38 -8.82 -11.97
C THR A 406 -11.98 -9.68 -13.09
N THR A 407 -11.71 -9.40 -14.37
CA THR A 407 -12.38 -10.10 -15.50
C THR A 407 -11.51 -11.12 -16.20
N GLN A 408 -10.19 -11.11 -16.03
CA GLN A 408 -9.26 -11.97 -16.77
C GLN A 408 -8.27 -12.72 -15.86
N VAL A 409 -7.91 -12.15 -14.72
CA VAL A 409 -6.89 -12.76 -13.84
C VAL A 409 -7.55 -13.63 -12.75
N THR A 410 -8.52 -13.11 -12.02
CA THR A 410 -9.08 -13.80 -10.84
C THR A 410 -10.37 -14.58 -11.10
N GLN A 411 -10.93 -14.55 -12.32
CA GLN A 411 -12.14 -15.30 -12.70
C GLN A 411 -11.90 -16.77 -13.01
#